data_6f5aa7927d1888acbcc3c5a924f368fe
#
_entry.id   6f5aa7927d1888acbcc3c5a924f368fe
#
_cell.length_a   1.000
_cell.length_b   1.000
_cell.length_c   1.000
_cell.angle_alpha   90.00
_cell.angle_beta   90.00
_cell.angle_gamma   90.00
#
_symmetry.space_group_name_H-M   'P 1'
#
loop_
_entity.id
_entity.type
_entity.pdbx_description
1 polymer ?
#
loop_
_entity_poly.entity_id
_entity_poly.type
_entity_poly.pdbx_seq_one_letter_code
_entity_poly.pdbx_strand_id
1 'polypeptide(L)'
;MTDYSAELARILPDQAHTIARHSLPSGQIVWVRQTGKTIPQWRYSLLGFVARHLRLGALQPVPNAGGSEAIATEAARLRALAAHDIRAPRLLAESAGGLMFTHIGEHTLLHHIENSPERLDYWQQGLAAIERVHRSGQY
;
A
#
# COMPACT_ATOMS: atom_id res chain seq x y z
N MET A 1 22.10 -11.96 10.09
CA MET A 1 20.97 -10.98 10.13
C MET A 1 20.78 -10.46 8.71
N THR A 2 19.58 -10.54 8.17
CA THR A 2 19.29 -10.08 6.80
C THR A 2 19.35 -8.55 6.73
N ASP A 3 20.17 -8.01 5.83
CA ASP A 3 20.18 -6.59 5.53
C ASP A 3 19.10 -6.30 4.47
N TYR A 4 17.89 -5.95 4.93
CA TYR A 4 16.75 -5.67 4.06
C TYR A 4 16.98 -4.45 3.17
N SER A 5 17.80 -3.47 3.58
CA SER A 5 18.08 -2.28 2.78
C SER A 5 18.97 -2.64 1.58
N ALA A 6 19.98 -3.47 1.79
CA ALA A 6 20.81 -3.99 0.71
C ALA A 6 20.01 -4.86 -0.26
N GLU A 7 19.13 -5.73 0.25
CA GLU A 7 18.26 -6.56 -0.57
C GLU A 7 17.26 -5.73 -1.39
N LEU A 8 16.66 -4.69 -0.80
CA LEU A 8 15.79 -3.76 -1.52
C LEU A 8 16.53 -3.07 -2.66
N ALA A 9 17.74 -2.55 -2.40
CA ALA A 9 18.56 -1.90 -3.42
C ALA A 9 18.95 -2.85 -4.57
N ARG A 10 19.15 -4.13 -4.28
CA ARG A 10 19.46 -5.17 -5.26
C ARG A 10 18.26 -5.52 -6.15
N ILE A 11 17.04 -5.55 -5.58
CA ILE A 11 15.82 -6.00 -6.27
C ILE A 11 15.22 -4.90 -7.15
N LEU A 12 15.23 -3.66 -6.69
CA LEU A 12 14.53 -2.55 -7.36
C LEU A 12 14.89 -2.34 -8.84
N PRO A 13 16.15 -2.40 -9.27
CA PRO A 13 16.53 -2.15 -10.67
C PRO A 13 15.94 -3.15 -11.65
N ASP A 14 15.77 -4.41 -11.23
CA ASP A 14 15.35 -5.52 -12.08
C ASP A 14 13.85 -5.82 -11.99
N GLN A 15 13.12 -5.11 -11.10
CA GLN A 15 11.71 -5.36 -10.92
C GLN A 15 10.87 -4.75 -12.05
N ALA A 16 10.18 -5.59 -12.83
CA ALA A 16 9.34 -5.15 -13.94
C ALA A 16 7.99 -4.56 -13.51
N HIS A 17 7.43 -5.01 -12.39
CA HIS A 17 6.10 -4.62 -11.92
C HIS A 17 6.18 -3.63 -10.76
N THR A 18 5.18 -2.75 -10.64
CA THR A 18 5.08 -1.78 -9.54
C THR A 18 5.12 -2.45 -8.16
N ILE A 19 4.54 -3.65 -8.05
CA ILE A 19 4.58 -4.47 -6.86
C ILE A 19 4.87 -5.92 -7.25
N ALA A 20 5.79 -6.59 -6.56
CA ALA A 20 6.14 -7.98 -6.83
C ALA A 20 6.55 -8.73 -5.56
N ARG A 21 6.30 -10.04 -5.58
CA ARG A 21 6.70 -10.99 -4.54
C ARG A 21 8.11 -11.50 -4.84
N HIS A 22 8.97 -11.49 -3.83
CA HIS A 22 10.35 -11.97 -3.93
C HIS A 22 10.66 -12.96 -2.81
N SER A 23 11.52 -13.93 -3.12
CA SER A 23 12.13 -14.81 -2.13
C SER A 23 13.56 -14.34 -1.87
N LEU A 24 13.86 -14.00 -0.63
CA LEU A 24 15.20 -13.61 -0.22
C LEU A 24 16.11 -14.85 -0.11
N PRO A 25 17.44 -14.68 -0.14
CA PRO A 25 18.39 -15.79 0.06
C PRO A 25 18.18 -16.55 1.38
N SER A 26 17.59 -15.90 2.39
CA SER A 26 17.19 -16.51 3.66
C SER A 26 15.98 -17.45 3.56
N GLY A 27 15.32 -17.55 2.40
CA GLY A 27 14.06 -18.25 2.20
C GLY A 27 12.82 -17.44 2.62
N GLN A 28 13.00 -16.25 3.20
CA GLN A 28 11.89 -15.39 3.57
C GLN A 28 11.20 -14.80 2.35
N ILE A 29 9.87 -14.83 2.33
CA ILE A 29 9.05 -14.19 1.31
C ILE A 29 8.77 -12.75 1.71
N VAL A 30 8.98 -11.84 0.79
CA VAL A 30 8.73 -10.40 0.95
C VAL A 30 7.99 -9.85 -0.26
N TRP A 31 7.35 -8.71 -0.09
CA TRP A 31 6.82 -7.92 -1.18
C TRP A 31 7.65 -6.65 -1.34
N VAL A 32 7.93 -6.31 -2.59
CA VAL A 32 8.61 -5.07 -2.94
C VAL A 32 7.70 -4.23 -3.82
N ARG A 33 7.48 -3.01 -3.40
CA ARG A 33 6.78 -1.98 -4.16
C ARG A 33 7.79 -0.93 -4.61
N GLN A 34 7.88 -0.71 -5.91
CA GLN A 34 8.69 0.38 -6.48
C GLN A 34 7.85 1.62 -6.75
N THR A 35 8.51 2.77 -6.89
CA THR A 35 7.88 4.01 -7.30
C THR A 35 7.19 3.84 -8.65
N GLY A 36 5.91 4.25 -8.71
CA GLY A 36 5.20 4.39 -9.97
C GLY A 36 5.68 5.62 -10.76
N LYS A 37 5.22 5.75 -12.01
CA LYS A 37 5.46 6.96 -12.80
C LYS A 37 4.86 8.16 -12.08
N THR A 38 5.65 9.23 -11.93
CA THR A 38 5.17 10.50 -11.40
C THR A 38 4.16 11.10 -12.37
N ILE A 39 2.94 11.38 -11.91
CA ILE A 39 1.93 12.05 -12.72
C ILE A 39 2.17 13.55 -12.57
N PRO A 40 2.37 14.30 -13.68
CA PRO A 40 2.64 15.73 -13.60
C PRO A 40 1.51 16.48 -12.87
N GLN A 41 1.86 17.28 -11.87
CA GLN A 41 0.91 18.04 -11.03
C GLN A 41 -0.03 18.96 -11.83
N TRP A 42 0.41 19.46 -13.00
CA TRP A 42 -0.41 20.33 -13.83
C TRP A 42 -1.73 19.67 -14.29
N ARG A 43 -1.74 18.30 -14.43
CA ARG A 43 -2.95 17.56 -14.79
C ARG A 43 -3.99 17.61 -13.68
N TYR A 44 -3.56 17.53 -12.42
CA TYR A 44 -4.44 17.67 -11.26
C TYR A 44 -4.93 19.10 -11.08
N SER A 45 -4.07 20.10 -11.34
CA SER A 45 -4.44 21.50 -11.28
C SER A 45 -5.50 21.86 -12.32
N LEU A 46 -5.37 21.32 -13.55
CA LEU A 46 -6.35 21.53 -14.61
C LEU A 46 -7.70 20.87 -14.26
N LEU A 47 -7.69 19.62 -13.81
CA LEU A 47 -8.90 18.93 -13.37
C LEU A 47 -9.56 19.63 -12.17
N GLY A 48 -8.80 20.06 -11.19
CA GLY A 48 -9.30 20.82 -10.04
C GLY A 48 -9.89 22.17 -10.41
N PHE A 49 -9.33 22.85 -11.43
CA PHE A 49 -9.88 24.09 -11.97
C PHE A 49 -11.24 23.84 -12.64
N VAL A 50 -11.32 22.82 -13.51
CA VAL A 50 -12.56 22.45 -14.20
C VAL A 50 -13.64 22.00 -13.19
N ALA A 51 -13.30 21.15 -12.23
CA ALA A 51 -14.23 20.67 -11.20
C ALA A 51 -14.78 21.82 -10.34
N ARG A 52 -13.95 22.82 -10.00
CA ARG A 52 -14.39 24.02 -9.27
C ARG A 52 -15.33 24.90 -10.09
N HIS A 53 -15.01 25.12 -11.38
CA HIS A 53 -15.87 25.94 -12.26
C HIS A 53 -17.23 25.30 -12.52
N LEU A 54 -17.28 23.97 -12.60
CA LEU A 54 -18.51 23.22 -12.82
C LEU A 54 -19.25 22.87 -11.51
N ARG A 55 -18.74 23.32 -10.34
CA ARG A 55 -19.29 23.02 -9.00
C ARG A 55 -19.49 21.52 -8.72
N LEU A 56 -18.66 20.69 -9.34
CA LEU A 56 -18.70 19.23 -9.20
C LEU A 56 -17.75 18.80 -8.06
N GLY A 57 -18.12 19.06 -6.81
CA GLY A 57 -17.30 18.74 -5.63
C GLY A 57 -16.88 17.27 -5.54
N ALA A 58 -17.74 16.36 -6.01
CA ALA A 58 -17.46 14.92 -6.04
C ALA A 58 -16.35 14.51 -7.05
N LEU A 59 -16.01 15.39 -8.00
CA LEU A 59 -14.98 15.15 -9.01
C LEU A 59 -13.68 15.89 -8.71
N GLN A 60 -13.51 16.42 -7.49
CA GLN A 60 -12.23 17.00 -7.10
C GLN A 60 -11.17 15.87 -7.02
N PRO A 61 -10.08 15.96 -7.80
CA PRO A 61 -9.05 14.93 -7.75
C PRO A 61 -8.39 14.95 -6.38
N VAL A 62 -8.28 13.77 -5.76
CA VAL A 62 -7.42 13.59 -4.58
C VAL A 62 -5.97 13.68 -5.06
N PRO A 63 -5.16 14.62 -4.55
CA PRO A 63 -3.77 14.74 -4.96
C PRO A 63 -3.02 13.45 -4.66
N ASN A 64 -2.54 12.78 -5.69
CA ASN A 64 -1.61 11.67 -5.58
C ASN A 64 -0.33 12.08 -6.28
N ALA A 65 0.63 12.57 -5.52
CA ALA A 65 1.88 13.08 -6.05
C ALA A 65 2.72 12.02 -6.79
N GLY A 66 2.45 10.72 -6.53
CA GLY A 66 3.24 9.62 -7.08
C GLY A 66 4.70 9.65 -6.60
N GLY A 67 5.57 8.89 -7.26
CA GLY A 67 7.00 8.91 -7.01
C GLY A 67 7.39 8.61 -5.55
N SER A 68 8.47 9.23 -5.08
CA SER A 68 9.02 9.03 -3.73
C SER A 68 8.10 9.52 -2.61
N GLU A 69 7.25 10.50 -2.87
CA GLU A 69 6.29 11.01 -1.88
C GLU A 69 5.19 9.98 -1.57
N ALA A 70 4.71 9.27 -2.60
CA ALA A 70 3.76 8.17 -2.40
C ALA A 70 4.40 7.03 -1.59
N ILE A 71 5.68 6.72 -1.82
CA ILE A 71 6.45 5.74 -1.06
C ILE A 71 6.55 6.16 0.41
N ALA A 72 6.95 7.40 0.69
CA ALA A 72 7.07 7.91 2.05
C ALA A 72 5.71 7.90 2.79
N THR A 73 4.63 8.29 2.11
CA THR A 73 3.28 8.26 2.66
C THR A 73 2.85 6.83 3.03
N GLU A 74 3.09 5.85 2.15
CA GLU A 74 2.77 4.46 2.43
C GLU A 74 3.62 3.89 3.58
N ALA A 75 4.91 4.20 3.62
CA ALA A 75 5.76 3.82 4.74
C ALA A 75 5.26 4.38 6.07
N ALA A 76 4.86 5.66 6.10
CA ALA A 76 4.29 6.29 7.28
C ALA A 76 2.98 5.60 7.73
N ARG A 77 2.11 5.24 6.79
CA ARG A 77 0.87 4.50 7.08
C ARG A 77 1.14 3.11 7.65
N LEU A 78 2.07 2.36 7.09
CA LEU A 78 2.44 1.03 7.61
C LEU A 78 2.99 1.13 9.04
N ARG A 79 3.81 2.15 9.32
CA ARG A 79 4.30 2.42 10.70
C ARG A 79 3.17 2.79 11.65
N ALA A 80 2.25 3.63 11.22
CA ALA A 80 1.09 4.02 12.03
C ALA A 80 0.18 2.83 12.34
N LEU A 81 -0.11 1.96 11.36
CA LEU A 81 -0.89 0.75 11.58
C LEU A 81 -0.20 -0.18 12.58
N ALA A 82 1.11 -0.34 12.47
CA ALA A 82 1.89 -1.14 13.42
C ALA A 82 1.88 -0.54 14.84
N ALA A 83 1.95 0.79 14.96
CA ALA A 83 1.88 1.48 16.25
C ALA A 83 0.51 1.34 16.95
N HIS A 84 -0.55 1.10 16.20
CA HIS A 84 -1.91 0.83 16.71
C HIS A 84 -2.23 -0.68 16.81
N ASP A 85 -1.22 -1.53 16.72
CA ASP A 85 -1.36 -3.00 16.78
C ASP A 85 -2.38 -3.55 15.77
N ILE A 86 -2.46 -2.92 14.60
CA ILE A 86 -3.31 -3.35 13.50
C ILE A 86 -2.51 -4.33 12.65
N ARG A 87 -3.10 -5.51 12.40
CA ARG A 87 -2.49 -6.54 11.56
C ARG A 87 -2.36 -6.05 10.11
N ALA A 88 -1.17 -5.63 9.75
CA ALA A 88 -0.78 -5.16 8.42
C ALA A 88 0.62 -5.70 8.07
N PRO A 89 1.02 -5.68 6.80
CA PRO A 89 2.40 -5.97 6.43
C PRO A 89 3.37 -5.07 7.19
N ARG A 90 4.42 -5.67 7.74
CA ARG A 90 5.46 -4.93 8.47
C ARG A 90 6.48 -4.37 7.49
N LEU A 91 6.77 -3.08 7.58
CA LEU A 91 7.82 -2.45 6.79
C LEU A 91 9.19 -3.01 7.22
N LEU A 92 9.95 -3.50 6.25
CA LEU A 92 11.29 -4.09 6.44
C LEU A 92 12.39 -3.15 5.98
N ALA A 93 12.18 -2.46 4.86
CA ALA A 93 13.10 -1.46 4.31
C ALA A 93 12.35 -0.40 3.51
N GLU A 94 12.94 0.79 3.44
CA GLU A 94 12.44 1.94 2.68
C GLU A 94 13.60 2.62 1.97
N SER A 95 13.35 3.04 0.73
CA SER A 95 14.24 3.91 -0.05
C SER A 95 13.41 4.88 -0.88
N ALA A 96 14.05 5.88 -1.48
CA ALA A 96 13.37 6.78 -2.41
C ALA A 96 12.75 6.04 -3.62
N GLY A 97 13.26 4.88 -3.97
CA GLY A 97 12.82 4.06 -5.09
C GLY A 97 11.75 3.03 -4.75
N GLY A 98 11.53 2.69 -3.48
CA GLY A 98 10.55 1.68 -3.11
C GLY A 98 10.53 1.25 -1.65
N LEU A 99 9.62 0.34 -1.36
CA LEU A 99 9.39 -0.27 -0.05
C LEU A 99 9.54 -1.79 -0.11
N MET A 100 10.04 -2.37 0.96
CA MET A 100 9.99 -3.81 1.21
C MET A 100 9.18 -4.08 2.46
N PHE A 101 8.23 -5.02 2.39
CA PHE A 101 7.38 -5.39 3.53
C PHE A 101 7.13 -6.89 3.60
N THR A 102 6.70 -7.35 4.76
CA THR A 102 6.48 -8.76 5.04
C THR A 102 5.31 -9.31 4.23
N HIS A 103 5.42 -10.59 3.86
CA HIS A 103 4.29 -11.38 3.39
C HIS A 103 3.46 -11.84 4.60
N ILE A 104 2.13 -11.64 4.57
CA ILE A 104 1.25 -11.92 5.70
C ILE A 104 0.19 -12.99 5.43
N GLY A 105 0.12 -13.54 4.23
CA GLY A 105 -0.81 -14.61 3.89
C GLY A 105 -0.89 -14.89 2.39
N GLU A 106 -1.27 -16.12 2.05
CA GLU A 106 -1.36 -16.59 0.66
C GLU A 106 -2.66 -16.13 -0.03
N HIS A 107 -3.74 -15.95 0.74
CA HIS A 107 -5.05 -15.59 0.23
C HIS A 107 -5.59 -14.33 0.89
N THR A 108 -6.34 -13.55 0.12
CA THR A 108 -7.06 -12.38 0.63
C THR A 108 -8.33 -12.80 1.35
N LEU A 109 -8.87 -11.92 2.21
CA LEU A 109 -10.19 -12.14 2.80
C LEU A 109 -11.27 -12.27 1.71
N LEU A 110 -11.16 -11.49 0.63
CA LEU A 110 -12.06 -11.58 -0.53
C LEU A 110 -12.06 -12.98 -1.12
N HIS A 111 -10.89 -13.60 -1.32
CA HIS A 111 -10.78 -14.97 -1.81
C HIS A 111 -11.56 -15.98 -0.93
N HIS A 112 -11.47 -15.82 0.40
CA HIS A 112 -12.23 -16.68 1.33
C HIS A 112 -13.73 -16.44 1.24
N ILE A 113 -14.18 -15.19 1.12
CA ILE A 113 -15.60 -14.83 0.96
C ILE A 113 -16.17 -15.41 -0.35
N GLU A 114 -15.43 -15.29 -1.46
CA GLU A 114 -15.85 -15.78 -2.77
C GLU A 114 -15.95 -17.32 -2.81
N ASN A 115 -15.05 -18.01 -2.11
CA ASN A 115 -15.04 -19.48 -2.08
C ASN A 115 -15.95 -20.08 -1.01
N SER A 116 -16.43 -19.30 -0.05
CA SER A 116 -17.31 -19.73 1.03
C SER A 116 -18.28 -18.61 1.42
N PRO A 117 -19.21 -18.22 0.52
CA PRO A 117 -20.07 -17.06 0.71
C PRO A 117 -21.07 -17.24 1.88
N GLU A 118 -21.32 -18.45 2.29
CA GLU A 118 -22.16 -18.81 3.45
C GLU A 118 -21.48 -18.50 4.80
N ARG A 119 -20.16 -18.30 4.79
CA ARG A 119 -19.35 -18.01 6.00
C ARG A 119 -19.44 -16.54 6.37
N LEU A 120 -20.48 -16.16 7.10
CA LEU A 120 -20.69 -14.79 7.56
C LEU A 120 -19.60 -14.27 8.51
N ASP A 121 -18.87 -15.16 9.18
CA ASP A 121 -17.75 -14.82 10.05
C ASP A 121 -16.61 -14.11 9.28
N TYR A 122 -16.38 -14.43 8.01
CA TYR A 122 -15.41 -13.71 7.17
C TYR A 122 -15.80 -12.25 6.95
N TRP A 123 -17.09 -12.00 6.71
CA TRP A 123 -17.61 -10.64 6.60
C TRP A 123 -17.47 -9.86 7.90
N GLN A 124 -17.80 -10.49 9.03
CA GLN A 124 -17.69 -9.88 10.36
C GLN A 124 -16.22 -9.53 10.68
N GLN A 125 -15.28 -10.41 10.36
CA GLN A 125 -13.86 -10.15 10.53
C GLN A 125 -13.39 -8.97 9.68
N GLY A 126 -13.86 -8.86 8.43
CA GLY A 126 -13.56 -7.74 7.53
C GLY A 126 -14.07 -6.42 8.07
N LEU A 127 -15.34 -6.37 8.50
CA LEU A 127 -15.94 -5.18 9.09
C LEU A 127 -15.22 -4.74 10.38
N ALA A 128 -14.89 -5.69 11.26
CA ALA A 128 -14.16 -5.40 12.49
C ALA A 128 -12.73 -4.86 12.21
N ALA A 129 -12.07 -5.37 11.17
CA ALA A 129 -10.77 -4.87 10.75
C ALA A 129 -10.86 -3.43 10.21
N ILE A 130 -11.86 -3.13 9.36
CA ILE A 130 -12.11 -1.78 8.84
C ILE A 130 -12.40 -0.81 9.98
N GLU A 131 -13.28 -1.19 10.91
CA GLU A 131 -13.63 -0.34 12.07
C GLU A 131 -12.40 -0.01 12.92
N ARG A 132 -11.50 -0.98 13.13
CA ARG A 132 -10.26 -0.77 13.88
C ARG A 132 -9.33 0.22 13.18
N VAL A 133 -9.21 0.12 11.85
CA VAL A 133 -8.44 1.08 11.05
C VAL A 133 -9.03 2.48 11.16
N HIS A 134 -10.35 2.64 11.02
CA HIS A 134 -11.01 3.94 11.15
C HIS A 134 -10.82 4.55 12.54
N ARG A 135 -10.94 3.75 13.61
CA ARG A 135 -10.71 4.23 14.99
C ARG A 135 -9.27 4.70 15.22
N SER A 136 -8.31 4.18 14.47
CA SER A 136 -6.91 4.65 14.54
C SER A 136 -6.66 5.96 13.79
N GLY A 137 -7.67 6.52 13.11
CA GLY A 137 -7.57 7.73 12.30
C GLY A 137 -6.92 7.52 10.93
N GLN A 138 -6.77 6.28 10.50
CA GLN A 138 -6.26 5.92 9.17
C GLN A 138 -7.43 5.65 8.21
N TYR A 139 -7.61 6.47 7.18
CA TYR A 139 -8.62 6.33 6.11
C TYR A 139 -8.11 6.88 4.78
#